data_a5ad0a515ccfe4196c3e79c04d19eca1
#
_entry.id   a5ad0a515ccfe4196c3e79c04d19eca1
#
_cell.length_a   1.000
_cell.length_b   1.000
_cell.length_c   1.000
_cell.angle_alpha   90.00
_cell.angle_beta   90.00
_cell.angle_gamma   90.00
#
_symmetry.space_group_name_H-M   'P 1'
#
loop_
_entity.id
_entity.type
_entity.pdbx_description
1 polymer ?
#
loop_
_entity_poly.entity_id
_entity_poly.type
_entity_poly.pdbx_seq_one_letter_code
_entity_poly.pdbx_strand_id
1 'polypeptide(L)'
;MTGTRNSVSLPTMSHIIVFCTYPVGESSRRIAEILVQEKLAACVNIIPGIQSVYTWQGATNVADEQLLLIKTRADKYPELEARLKTLHPYELPEIVAVSLDTALPAYLKWIDDAVKKNE
;
A
#
# COMPACT_ATOMS: atom_id res chain seq x y z
N MET A 1 10.18 -0.03 -29.08
CA MET A 1 10.10 0.17 -28.59
C MET A 1 10.34 0.28 -28.19
N THR A 2 10.49 0.53 -28.10
CA THR A 2 10.78 0.89 -27.53
C THR A 2 10.67 0.81 -26.75
N GLY A 3 10.85 0.67 -26.34
CA GLY A 3 10.77 0.71 -25.44
C GLY A 3 10.82 1.20 -24.70
N THR A 4 11.14 1.74 -24.87
CA THR A 4 11.32 2.38 -24.03
C THR A 4 10.47 2.71 -23.28
N ARG A 5 9.77 2.57 -23.10
CA ARG A 5 9.08 2.86 -22.28
C ARG A 5 9.05 2.13 -21.37
N ASN A 6 9.48 1.53 -21.35
CA ASN A 6 9.51 0.88 -20.70
C ASN A 6 10.03 0.77 -19.47
N SER A 7 10.85 0.60 -19.24
CA SER A 7 11.44 0.73 -18.00
C SER A 7 11.16 2.04 -17.40
N VAL A 8 10.20 2.56 -17.79
CA VAL A 8 9.88 3.89 -17.43
C VAL A 8 9.40 3.94 -16.01
N SER A 9 9.97 4.79 -15.21
CA SER A 9 9.44 5.03 -13.87
C SER A 9 8.08 5.70 -14.00
N LEU A 10 7.22 5.44 -13.03
CA LEU A 10 5.91 6.06 -13.01
C LEU A 10 6.05 7.56 -12.80
N PRO A 11 5.21 8.38 -13.45
CA PRO A 11 5.18 9.80 -13.17
C PRO A 11 4.85 10.04 -11.70
N THR A 12 5.38 11.13 -11.14
CA THR A 12 5.11 11.45 -9.74
C THR A 12 3.64 11.70 -9.48
N MET A 13 2.89 12.08 -10.53
CA MET A 13 1.45 12.30 -10.40
C MET A 13 0.63 11.03 -10.57
N SER A 14 1.28 9.89 -10.81
CA SER A 14 0.57 8.62 -10.87
C SER A 14 0.03 8.24 -9.51
N HIS A 15 -1.03 7.46 -9.53
CA HIS A 15 -1.70 7.00 -8.32
C HIS A 15 -1.63 5.48 -8.24
N ILE A 16 -1.54 4.96 -7.03
CA ILE A 16 -1.34 3.54 -6.82
C ILE A 16 -2.22 3.05 -5.69
N ILE A 17 -2.45 1.74 -5.69
CA ILE A 17 -2.99 1.03 -4.52
C ILE A 17 -1.90 0.09 -4.04
N VAL A 18 -1.55 0.22 -2.76
CA VAL A 18 -0.58 -0.67 -2.13
C VAL A 18 -1.33 -1.73 -1.36
N PHE A 19 -0.98 -2.98 -1.59
CA PHE A 19 -1.55 -4.12 -0.90
C PHE A 19 -0.59 -4.54 0.19
N CYS A 20 -1.12 -4.72 1.40
CA CYS A 20 -0.32 -5.16 2.54
C CYS A 20 -1.17 -6.09 3.38
N THR A 21 -0.71 -7.32 3.61
CA THR A 21 -1.43 -8.23 4.50
C THR A 21 -0.95 -8.03 5.93
N TYR A 22 -1.82 -8.28 6.89
CA TYR A 22 -1.55 -8.01 8.29
C TYR A 22 -2.18 -9.12 9.14
N PRO A 23 -1.55 -9.53 10.24
CA PRO A 23 -2.10 -10.63 11.03
C PRO A 23 -3.39 -10.27 11.73
N VAL A 24 -4.25 -11.27 11.90
CA VAL A 24 -5.47 -11.13 12.68
C VAL A 24 -5.09 -10.94 14.15
N GLY A 25 -5.85 -10.12 14.85
CA GLY A 25 -5.60 -9.88 16.25
C GLY A 25 -4.71 -8.70 16.54
N GLU A 26 -4.02 -8.18 15.52
CA GLU A 26 -3.22 -6.98 15.65
C GLU A 26 -4.04 -5.78 15.20
N SER A 27 -3.70 -4.60 15.70
CA SER A 27 -4.45 -3.41 15.36
C SER A 27 -3.98 -2.81 14.05
N SER A 28 -4.52 -3.31 12.94
CA SER A 28 -4.23 -2.74 11.62
C SER A 28 -4.78 -1.32 11.51
N ARG A 29 -5.83 -1.01 12.27
CA ARG A 29 -6.39 0.33 12.28
C ARG A 29 -5.37 1.36 12.75
N ARG A 30 -4.56 1.04 13.76
CA ARG A 30 -3.55 1.95 14.24
C ARG A 30 -2.53 2.27 13.14
N ILE A 31 -2.11 1.25 12.40
CA ILE A 31 -1.18 1.46 11.28
C ILE A 31 -1.82 2.33 10.22
N ALA A 32 -3.07 2.04 9.88
CA ALA A 32 -3.79 2.84 8.88
C ALA A 32 -3.87 4.30 9.31
N GLU A 33 -4.16 4.55 10.58
CA GLU A 33 -4.23 5.92 11.09
C GLU A 33 -2.88 6.63 11.00
N ILE A 34 -1.80 5.92 11.35
CA ILE A 34 -0.46 6.51 11.26
C ILE A 34 -0.14 6.92 9.84
N LEU A 35 -0.42 6.05 8.87
CA LEU A 35 -0.11 6.33 7.47
C LEU A 35 -0.88 7.54 6.95
N VAL A 36 -2.15 7.65 7.34
CA VAL A 36 -2.97 8.79 6.91
C VAL A 36 -2.52 10.07 7.61
N GLN A 37 -2.23 10.01 8.90
CA GLN A 37 -1.78 11.17 9.64
C GLN A 37 -0.45 11.69 9.14
N GLU A 38 0.44 10.81 8.72
CA GLU A 38 1.74 11.19 8.19
C GLU A 38 1.71 11.55 6.71
N LYS A 39 0.52 11.57 6.11
CA LYS A 39 0.30 11.94 4.71
C LYS A 39 1.04 11.02 3.73
N LEU A 40 1.22 9.79 4.13
CA LEU A 40 1.76 8.76 3.25
C LEU A 40 0.65 8.04 2.50
N ALA A 41 -0.57 8.12 3.00
CA ALA A 41 -1.74 7.51 2.38
C ALA A 41 -2.91 8.47 2.46
N ALA A 42 -3.72 8.48 1.41
CA ALA A 42 -4.97 9.25 1.42
C ALA A 42 -6.06 8.48 2.12
N CYS A 43 -6.06 7.17 1.94
CA CYS A 43 -7.13 6.31 2.45
C CYS A 43 -6.56 4.91 2.62
N VAL A 44 -6.97 4.23 3.69
CA VAL A 44 -6.65 2.82 3.87
C VAL A 44 -7.95 2.08 4.14
N ASN A 45 -8.27 1.12 3.28
CA ASN A 45 -9.39 0.22 3.54
C ASN A 45 -8.85 -1.04 4.19
N ILE A 46 -9.53 -1.51 5.21
CA ILE A 46 -9.14 -2.70 5.94
C ILE A 46 -10.18 -3.77 5.66
N ILE A 47 -9.74 -4.87 5.04
CA ILE A 47 -10.61 -5.98 4.71
C ILE A 47 -10.26 -7.15 5.62
N PRO A 48 -11.15 -7.51 6.55
CA PRO A 48 -10.89 -8.64 7.44
C PRO A 48 -11.21 -9.96 6.76
N GLY A 49 -10.73 -11.03 7.33
CA GLY A 49 -11.22 -12.36 6.97
C GLY A 49 -10.68 -12.93 5.69
N ILE A 50 -9.44 -12.61 5.33
CA ILE A 50 -8.82 -13.30 4.20
C ILE A 50 -7.99 -14.46 4.73
N GLN A 51 -7.79 -15.46 3.87
CA GLN A 51 -6.87 -16.55 4.15
C GLN A 51 -5.76 -16.50 3.12
N SER A 52 -4.53 -16.59 3.59
CA SER A 52 -3.37 -16.60 2.71
C SER A 52 -2.74 -17.98 2.76
N VAL A 53 -2.50 -18.55 1.59
CA VAL A 53 -1.85 -19.85 1.45
C VAL A 53 -0.52 -19.61 0.74
N TYR A 54 0.58 -19.99 1.36
CA TYR A 54 1.89 -19.60 0.84
C TYR A 54 2.95 -20.61 1.26
N THR A 55 4.09 -20.57 0.59
CA THR A 55 5.24 -21.40 0.93
C THR A 55 6.19 -20.60 1.81
N TRP A 56 6.58 -21.18 2.92
CA TRP A 56 7.56 -20.58 3.82
C TRP A 56 8.46 -21.68 4.35
N GLN A 57 9.77 -21.53 4.12
CA GLN A 57 10.78 -22.48 4.59
C GLN A 57 10.44 -23.90 4.15
N GLY A 58 10.05 -24.07 2.90
CA GLY A 58 9.82 -25.38 2.30
C GLY A 58 8.48 -26.01 2.61
N ALA A 59 7.62 -25.33 3.35
CA ALA A 59 6.32 -25.89 3.72
C ALA A 59 5.19 -24.99 3.26
N THR A 60 4.04 -25.60 2.98
CA THR A 60 2.83 -24.86 2.66
C THR A 60 2.16 -24.45 3.97
N ASN A 61 1.90 -23.17 4.08
CA ASN A 61 1.29 -22.58 5.28
C ASN A 61 -0.03 -21.91 4.94
N VAL A 62 -0.93 -21.86 5.91
CA VAL A 62 -2.19 -21.13 5.78
C VAL A 62 -2.27 -20.19 6.97
N ALA A 63 -2.57 -18.92 6.69
CA ALA A 63 -2.72 -17.92 7.74
C ALA A 63 -3.99 -17.14 7.53
N ASP A 64 -4.67 -16.84 8.63
CA ASP A 64 -5.78 -15.89 8.60
C ASP A 64 -5.19 -14.50 8.71
N GLU A 65 -5.62 -13.62 7.81
CA GLU A 65 -5.04 -12.28 7.76
C GLU A 65 -6.09 -11.23 7.44
N GLN A 66 -5.66 -9.99 7.52
CA GLN A 66 -6.42 -8.83 7.03
C GLN A 66 -5.69 -8.27 5.83
N LEU A 67 -6.42 -7.63 4.93
CA LEU A 67 -5.83 -7.01 3.75
C LEU A 67 -6.02 -5.50 3.85
N LEU A 68 -4.91 -4.78 3.78
CA LEU A 68 -4.94 -3.32 3.74
C LEU A 68 -4.82 -2.89 2.28
N LEU A 69 -5.75 -2.06 1.84
CA LEU A 69 -5.70 -1.42 0.53
C LEU A 69 -5.37 0.04 0.78
N ILE A 70 -4.15 0.44 0.44
CA ILE A 70 -3.61 1.76 0.76
C ILE A 70 -3.58 2.57 -0.52
N LYS A 71 -4.33 3.66 -0.57
CA LYS A 71 -4.45 4.49 -1.76
C LYS A 71 -3.62 5.74 -1.58
N THR A 72 -2.71 5.98 -2.53
CA THR A 72 -1.80 7.10 -2.43
C THR A 72 -1.23 7.44 -3.81
N ARG A 73 -0.32 8.40 -3.84
CA ARG A 73 0.41 8.76 -5.05
C ARG A 73 1.67 7.93 -5.15
N ALA A 74 2.10 7.68 -6.38
CA ALA A 74 3.29 6.86 -6.63
C ALA A 74 4.55 7.45 -6.00
N ASP A 75 4.66 8.78 -5.94
CA ASP A 75 5.84 9.41 -5.37
C ASP A 75 5.95 9.23 -3.85
N LYS A 76 4.88 8.76 -3.21
CA LYS A 76 4.90 8.47 -1.77
C LYS A 76 5.39 7.05 -1.48
N TYR A 77 5.50 6.21 -2.49
CA TYR A 77 5.73 4.79 -2.25
C TYR A 77 7.03 4.49 -1.48
N PRO A 78 8.18 5.07 -1.84
CA PRO A 78 9.41 4.71 -1.11
C PRO A 78 9.30 4.99 0.39
N GLU A 79 8.76 6.13 0.75
CA GLU A 79 8.60 6.51 2.15
C GLU A 79 7.55 5.64 2.84
N LEU A 80 6.45 5.35 2.13
CA LEU A 80 5.40 4.48 2.63
C LEU A 80 5.93 3.07 2.91
N GLU A 81 6.68 2.52 1.96
CA GLU A 81 7.26 1.19 2.12
C GLU A 81 8.16 1.13 3.33
N ALA A 82 9.04 2.11 3.48
CA ALA A 82 9.96 2.16 4.61
C ALA A 82 9.20 2.23 5.94
N ARG A 83 8.14 3.04 5.97
CA ARG A 83 7.37 3.20 7.19
C ARG A 83 6.62 1.92 7.55
N LEU A 84 6.01 1.27 6.55
CA LEU A 84 5.31 0.01 6.77
C LEU A 84 6.24 -1.06 7.31
N LYS A 85 7.46 -1.13 6.78
CA LYS A 85 8.41 -2.12 7.26
C LYS A 85 8.72 -1.94 8.74
N THR A 86 8.82 -0.71 9.22
CA THR A 86 9.12 -0.46 10.63
C THR A 86 7.94 -0.78 11.53
N LEU A 87 6.72 -0.67 11.00
CA LEU A 87 5.51 -0.86 11.79
C LEU A 87 4.99 -2.31 11.74
N HIS A 88 5.40 -3.07 10.74
CA HIS A 88 4.84 -4.39 10.49
C HIS A 88 5.48 -5.44 11.41
N PRO A 89 4.68 -6.37 11.95
CA PRO A 89 5.23 -7.40 12.84
C PRO A 89 5.95 -8.52 12.11
N TYR A 90 5.76 -8.68 10.79
CA TYR A 90 6.40 -9.77 10.05
C TYR A 90 7.84 -9.40 9.70
N GLU A 91 8.68 -10.42 9.68
CA GLU A 91 10.05 -10.30 9.18
C GLU A 91 10.03 -9.93 7.69
N LEU A 92 9.14 -10.54 6.93
CA LEU A 92 9.00 -10.29 5.50
C LEU A 92 7.55 -9.96 5.19
N PRO A 93 7.17 -8.68 5.29
CA PRO A 93 5.79 -8.30 5.01
C PRO A 93 5.52 -8.25 3.51
N GLU A 94 4.27 -8.53 3.14
CA GLU A 94 3.84 -8.31 1.77
C GLU A 94 3.52 -6.83 1.60
N ILE A 95 4.26 -6.15 0.74
CA ILE A 95 4.04 -4.74 0.41
C ILE A 95 4.23 -4.64 -1.10
N VAL A 96 3.15 -4.62 -1.84
CA VAL A 96 3.19 -4.55 -3.30
C VAL A 96 2.22 -3.49 -3.78
N ALA A 97 2.52 -2.87 -4.90
CA ALA A 97 1.69 -1.78 -5.42
C ALA A 97 1.28 -2.05 -6.85
N VAL A 98 0.08 -1.60 -7.19
CA VAL A 98 -0.39 -1.61 -8.56
C VAL A 98 -0.76 -0.19 -8.95
N SER A 99 -0.49 0.15 -10.22
CA SER A 99 -0.85 1.46 -10.73
C SER A 99 -2.34 1.52 -11.01
N LEU A 100 -2.95 2.68 -10.74
CA LEU A 100 -4.33 2.93 -11.14
C LEU A 100 -4.30 3.39 -12.59
N ASP A 101 -4.90 2.58 -13.46
CA ASP A 101 -4.95 2.91 -14.87
C ASP A 101 -6.00 3.97 -15.15
N THR A 102 -7.17 3.84 -14.53
CA THR A 102 -8.25 4.79 -14.69
C THR A 102 -8.94 4.99 -13.36
N ALA A 103 -9.45 6.19 -13.14
CA ALA A 103 -10.20 6.52 -11.94
C ALA A 103 -10.97 7.80 -12.15
N LEU A 104 -11.92 8.05 -11.28
CA LEU A 104 -12.67 9.30 -11.30
C LEU A 104 -11.70 10.46 -11.04
N PRO A 105 -11.61 11.43 -11.96
CA PRO A 105 -10.63 12.52 -11.80
C PRO A 105 -10.75 13.29 -10.49
N ALA A 106 -11.95 13.52 -10.02
CA ALA A 106 -12.12 14.23 -8.75
C ALA A 106 -11.58 13.43 -7.57
N TYR A 107 -11.65 12.10 -7.66
CA TYR A 107 -11.10 11.25 -6.61
C TYR A 107 -9.57 11.29 -6.60
N LEU A 108 -8.96 11.29 -7.78
CA LEU A 108 -7.51 11.42 -7.89
C LEU A 108 -7.02 12.74 -7.30
N LYS A 109 -7.77 13.82 -7.56
CA LYS A 109 -7.44 15.11 -6.97
C LYS A 109 -7.55 15.05 -5.46
N TRP A 110 -8.55 14.36 -4.95
CA TRP A 110 -8.72 14.20 -3.52
C TRP A 110 -7.50 13.47 -2.91
N ILE A 111 -7.01 12.42 -3.59
CA ILE A 111 -5.81 11.73 -3.14
C ILE A 111 -4.63 12.70 -3.08
N ASP A 112 -4.44 13.48 -4.16
CA ASP A 112 -3.33 14.43 -4.22
C ASP A 112 -3.38 15.41 -3.05
N ASP A 113 -4.55 15.97 -2.79
CA ASP A 113 -4.69 16.94 -1.72
C ASP A 113 -4.45 16.31 -0.34
N ALA A 114 -4.89 15.06 -0.17
CA ALA A 114 -4.79 14.38 1.11
C ALA A 114 -3.33 14.07 1.49
N VAL A 115 -2.48 13.80 0.49
CA VAL A 115 -1.08 13.44 0.77
C VAL A 115 -0.13 14.62 0.55
N LYS A 116 -0.67 15.79 0.25
CA LYS A 116 0.15 16.96 0.04
C LYS A 116 0.74 17.42 1.36
N LYS A 117 2.06 17.57 1.38
CA LYS A 117 2.71 18.06 2.59
C LYS A 117 2.51 19.54 2.74
N ASN A 118 2.40 19.98 3.97
CA ASN A 118 2.35 21.40 4.26
C ASN A 118 3.75 21.99 4.08
N GLU A 119 3.79 23.22 3.60
CA GLU A 119 5.07 23.89 3.37
C GLU A 119 5.17 25.17 4.11
#